data_441ac916a8099dfd4375ab00ca730d4a
#
_entry.id   441ac916a8099dfd4375ab00ca730d4a
#
_cell.length_a   1.000
_cell.length_b   1.000
_cell.length_c   1.000
_cell.angle_alpha   90.00
_cell.angle_beta   90.00
_cell.angle_gamma   90.00
#
_symmetry.space_group_name_H-M   'P 1'
#
loop_
_entity.id
_entity.type
_entity.pdbx_description
1 polymer ?
#
loop_
_entity_poly.entity_id
_entity_poly.type
_entity_poly.pdbx_seq_one_letter_code
_entity_poly.pdbx_strand_id
1 'polypeptide(L)'
;MERIPIDVDELKKTFRIRNGKLERIDLRRTDGKWKVIENKKNHNTGYCQVMLNRRMMLYHVIIWILSTGKDIPQGMEIDHINGNKIDNRIENLRIVTRRRNQQNRKTHRAGRLTGTCYDKTQHNWKSQIRINKTHIGLGCYKTEQEAHEAYKIACKYIADYVDSDSFREFIKKEMEK
;
A
#
# COMPACT_ATOMS: atom_id res chain seq x y z
N MET A 1 0.15 2.48 -16.38
CA MET A 1 0.20 1.11 -16.93
C MET A 1 -0.92 0.33 -16.31
N GLU A 2 -1.79 -0.20 -17.12
CA GLU A 2 -2.81 -1.14 -16.66
C GLU A 2 -2.16 -2.45 -16.22
N ARG A 3 -2.66 -3.00 -15.12
CA ARG A 3 -2.23 -4.30 -14.66
C ARG A 3 -2.82 -5.38 -15.55
N ILE A 4 -1.97 -6.26 -16.07
CA ILE A 4 -2.45 -7.42 -16.82
C ILE A 4 -3.13 -8.37 -15.83
N PRO A 5 -4.39 -8.77 -16.07
CA PRO A 5 -5.09 -9.74 -15.23
C PRO A 5 -4.30 -11.03 -15.10
N ILE A 6 -4.39 -11.66 -13.96
CA ILE A 6 -3.71 -12.93 -13.68
C ILE A 6 -4.75 -14.04 -13.79
N ASP A 7 -4.46 -15.02 -14.62
CA ASP A 7 -5.27 -16.23 -14.72
C ASP A 7 -5.09 -17.08 -13.45
N VAL A 8 -6.15 -17.14 -12.65
CA VAL A 8 -6.18 -17.87 -11.37
C VAL A 8 -6.00 -19.37 -11.58
N ASP A 9 -6.56 -19.92 -12.65
CA ASP A 9 -6.48 -21.36 -12.93
C ASP A 9 -5.08 -21.75 -13.42
N GLU A 10 -4.42 -20.88 -14.18
CA GLU A 10 -3.02 -21.05 -14.55
C GLU A 10 -2.12 -21.04 -13.31
N LEU A 11 -2.38 -20.11 -12.35
CA LEU A 11 -1.65 -20.08 -11.09
C LEU A 11 -1.82 -21.36 -10.29
N LYS A 12 -3.04 -21.88 -10.16
CA LYS A 12 -3.34 -23.12 -9.45
C LYS A 12 -2.68 -24.37 -10.05
N LYS A 13 -2.49 -24.40 -11.36
CA LYS A 13 -1.73 -25.46 -12.03
C LYS A 13 -0.26 -25.47 -11.68
N THR A 14 0.32 -24.29 -11.39
CA THR A 14 1.76 -24.11 -11.17
C THR A 14 2.15 -23.99 -9.71
N PHE A 15 1.27 -23.43 -8.87
CA PHE A 15 1.52 -23.13 -7.47
C PHE A 15 0.43 -23.68 -6.57
N ARG A 16 0.82 -24.03 -5.34
CA ARG A 16 -0.11 -24.32 -4.24
C ARG A 16 0.44 -23.79 -2.92
N ILE A 17 -0.45 -23.64 -1.95
CA ILE A 17 -0.07 -23.35 -0.57
C ILE A 17 -0.20 -24.63 0.24
N ARG A 18 0.87 -25.03 0.93
CA ARG A 18 0.87 -26.15 1.85
C ARG A 18 1.62 -25.77 3.13
N ASN A 19 0.98 -25.97 4.28
CA ASN A 19 1.53 -25.59 5.59
C ASN A 19 2.03 -24.13 5.64
N GLY A 20 1.25 -23.19 5.07
CA GLY A 20 1.59 -21.77 5.01
C GLY A 20 2.76 -21.41 4.06
N LYS A 21 3.31 -22.36 3.32
CA LYS A 21 4.40 -22.17 2.37
C LYS A 21 3.91 -22.29 0.94
N LEU A 22 4.44 -21.44 0.05
CA LEU A 22 4.19 -21.54 -1.38
C LEU A 22 5.06 -22.65 -1.96
N GLU A 23 4.44 -23.56 -2.66
CA GLU A 23 5.10 -24.63 -3.41
C GLU A 23 4.86 -24.43 -4.90
N ARG A 24 5.82 -24.82 -5.73
CA ARG A 24 5.77 -24.81 -7.17
C ARG A 24 5.99 -26.20 -7.72
N ILE A 25 5.20 -26.59 -8.73
CA ILE A 25 5.47 -27.79 -9.54
C ILE A 25 6.44 -27.44 -10.67
N ASP A 26 7.41 -28.30 -10.93
CA ASP A 26 8.26 -28.18 -12.10
C ASP A 26 7.64 -28.99 -13.26
N LEU A 27 6.89 -28.29 -14.12
CA LEU A 27 6.19 -28.88 -15.26
C LEU A 27 7.13 -29.50 -16.32
N ARG A 28 8.44 -29.25 -16.24
CA ARG A 28 9.44 -29.87 -17.14
C ARG A 28 9.88 -31.26 -16.66
N ARG A 29 9.54 -31.58 -15.40
CA ARG A 29 9.88 -32.87 -14.82
C ARG A 29 8.68 -33.79 -14.84
N THR A 30 8.90 -35.02 -15.21
CA THR A 30 7.88 -36.08 -15.28
C THR A 30 7.48 -36.63 -13.90
N ASP A 31 8.27 -36.30 -12.85
CA ASP A 31 8.04 -36.79 -11.50
C ASP A 31 6.93 -36.04 -10.73
N GLY A 32 6.41 -34.94 -11.28
CA GLY A 32 5.31 -34.17 -10.69
C GLY A 32 5.58 -33.63 -9.28
N LYS A 33 6.85 -33.53 -8.88
CA LYS A 33 7.19 -33.13 -7.51
C LYS A 33 7.04 -31.64 -7.28
N TRP A 34 6.45 -31.30 -6.15
CA TRP A 34 6.31 -29.93 -5.66
C TRP A 34 7.55 -29.52 -4.88
N LYS A 35 8.04 -28.32 -5.12
CA LYS A 35 9.16 -27.72 -4.40
C LYS A 35 8.72 -26.47 -3.64
N VAL A 36 9.12 -26.35 -2.40
CA VAL A 36 8.91 -25.15 -1.60
C VAL A 36 9.70 -24.00 -2.22
N ILE A 37 9.03 -22.87 -2.41
CA ILE A 37 9.67 -21.62 -2.82
C ILE A 37 10.08 -20.88 -1.55
N GLU A 38 11.37 -20.63 -1.43
CA GLU A 38 11.88 -19.84 -0.33
C GLU A 38 11.44 -18.37 -0.44
N ASN A 39 10.90 -17.87 0.66
CA ASN A 39 10.50 -16.47 0.78
C ASN A 39 11.73 -15.58 1.04
N LYS A 40 12.56 -15.40 0.01
CA LYS A 40 13.79 -14.61 0.09
C LYS A 40 13.54 -13.16 -0.33
N LYS A 41 14.04 -12.24 0.48
CA LYS A 41 13.97 -10.80 0.22
C LYS A 41 14.86 -10.43 -0.97
N ASN A 42 14.28 -9.76 -1.97
CA ASN A 42 15.04 -9.12 -3.04
C ASN A 42 15.75 -7.88 -2.50
N HIS A 43 17.04 -7.71 -2.79
CA HIS A 43 17.86 -6.59 -2.28
C HIS A 43 17.31 -5.21 -2.69
N ASN A 44 16.83 -5.06 -3.93
CA ASN A 44 16.39 -3.77 -4.46
C ASN A 44 14.99 -3.37 -4.00
N THR A 45 14.03 -4.30 -4.01
CA THR A 45 12.61 -3.98 -3.73
C THR A 45 12.20 -4.30 -2.29
N GLY A 46 12.93 -5.20 -1.64
CA GLY A 46 12.60 -5.73 -0.33
C GLY A 46 11.46 -6.74 -0.32
N TYR A 47 10.87 -7.06 -1.47
CA TYR A 47 9.83 -8.08 -1.63
C TYR A 47 10.42 -9.40 -2.13
N CYS A 48 9.77 -10.51 -1.80
CA CYS A 48 10.04 -11.77 -2.46
C CYS A 48 9.39 -11.78 -3.85
N GLN A 49 10.13 -12.27 -4.85
CA GLN A 49 9.67 -12.37 -6.23
C GLN A 49 9.82 -13.81 -6.73
N VAL A 50 8.87 -14.23 -7.56
CA VAL A 50 8.81 -15.56 -8.15
C VAL A 50 8.60 -15.42 -9.66
N MET A 51 9.31 -16.20 -10.45
CA MET A 51 9.15 -16.20 -11.89
C MET A 51 8.04 -17.18 -12.30
N LEU A 52 7.05 -16.69 -13.06
CA LEU A 52 6.03 -17.47 -13.75
C LEU A 52 6.03 -17.06 -15.23
N ASN A 53 6.17 -18.02 -16.13
CA ASN A 53 6.12 -17.81 -17.58
C ASN A 53 6.95 -16.60 -18.07
N ARG A 54 8.21 -16.53 -17.64
CA ARG A 54 9.16 -15.43 -17.92
C ARG A 54 8.75 -14.05 -17.33
N ARG A 55 7.73 -13.99 -16.46
CA ARG A 55 7.32 -12.77 -15.73
C ARG A 55 7.66 -12.90 -14.27
N MET A 56 8.20 -11.82 -13.71
CA MET A 56 8.42 -11.73 -12.26
C MET A 56 7.12 -11.35 -11.57
N MET A 57 6.67 -12.20 -10.66
CA MET A 57 5.50 -11.97 -9.83
C MET A 57 5.92 -11.77 -8.37
N LEU A 58 5.19 -10.93 -7.65
CA LEU A 58 5.40 -10.76 -6.22
C LEU A 58 4.80 -11.95 -5.46
N TYR A 59 5.58 -12.51 -4.54
CA TYR A 59 5.19 -13.68 -3.75
C TYR A 59 3.85 -13.50 -3.02
N HIS A 60 3.65 -12.35 -2.37
CA HIS A 60 2.41 -12.04 -1.67
C HIS A 60 1.18 -11.94 -2.60
N VAL A 61 1.38 -11.56 -3.87
CA VAL A 61 0.32 -11.54 -4.87
C VAL A 61 -0.15 -12.96 -5.19
N ILE A 62 0.80 -13.88 -5.34
CA ILE A 62 0.48 -15.30 -5.59
C ILE A 62 -0.25 -15.89 -4.36
N ILE A 63 0.25 -15.64 -3.15
CA ILE A 63 -0.41 -16.06 -1.89
C ILE A 63 -1.85 -15.54 -1.83
N TRP A 64 -2.05 -14.24 -2.09
CA TRP A 64 -3.38 -13.63 -2.07
C TRP A 64 -4.34 -14.32 -3.03
N ILE A 65 -3.95 -14.46 -4.30
CA ILE A 65 -4.80 -15.04 -5.34
C ILE A 65 -5.12 -16.51 -5.04
N LEU A 66 -4.14 -17.31 -4.62
CA LEU A 66 -4.37 -18.71 -4.27
C LEU A 66 -5.26 -18.88 -3.03
N SER A 67 -5.13 -17.99 -2.05
CA SER A 67 -5.92 -18.06 -0.81
C SER A 67 -7.35 -17.57 -0.99
N THR A 68 -7.56 -16.54 -1.83
CA THR A 68 -8.89 -15.91 -2.00
C THR A 68 -9.64 -16.39 -3.24
N GLY A 69 -8.93 -16.98 -4.20
CA GLY A 69 -9.48 -17.34 -5.51
C GLY A 69 -9.79 -16.13 -6.40
N LYS A 70 -9.38 -14.92 -6.02
CA LYS A 70 -9.69 -13.66 -6.72
C LYS A 70 -8.44 -12.89 -7.07
N ASP A 71 -8.42 -12.30 -8.27
CA ASP A 71 -7.39 -11.34 -8.64
C ASP A 71 -7.57 -10.01 -7.88
N ILE A 72 -6.54 -9.18 -7.89
CA ILE A 72 -6.56 -7.87 -7.22
C ILE A 72 -7.31 -6.88 -8.13
N PRO A 73 -8.35 -6.17 -7.63
CA PRO A 73 -9.10 -5.20 -8.42
C PRO A 73 -8.19 -4.10 -8.99
N GLN A 74 -8.57 -3.57 -10.16
CA GLN A 74 -7.85 -2.46 -10.78
C GLN A 74 -7.73 -1.26 -9.84
N GLY A 75 -6.56 -0.62 -9.79
CA GLY A 75 -6.31 0.52 -8.89
C GLY A 75 -6.06 0.17 -7.43
N MET A 76 -6.17 -1.11 -7.06
CA MET A 76 -5.85 -1.60 -5.72
C MET A 76 -4.46 -2.22 -5.64
N GLU A 77 -3.90 -2.26 -4.44
CA GLU A 77 -2.60 -2.85 -4.13
C GLU A 77 -2.74 -3.79 -2.92
N ILE A 78 -1.84 -4.77 -2.80
CA ILE A 78 -1.72 -5.55 -1.56
C ILE A 78 -0.76 -4.84 -0.62
N ASP A 79 -1.18 -4.65 0.61
CA ASP A 79 -0.41 -4.06 1.70
C ASP A 79 -0.12 -5.10 2.78
N HIS A 80 1.09 -5.05 3.35
CA HIS A 80 1.47 -5.81 4.52
C HIS A 80 1.09 -5.02 5.77
N ILE A 81 0.10 -5.49 6.53
CA ILE A 81 -0.46 -4.79 7.70
C ILE A 81 0.64 -4.38 8.69
N ASN A 82 1.55 -5.30 9.01
CA ASN A 82 2.69 -5.04 9.90
C ASN A 82 3.87 -4.35 9.18
N GLY A 83 3.78 -4.13 7.85
CA GLY A 83 4.80 -3.55 6.99
C GLY A 83 6.06 -4.41 6.81
N ASN A 84 6.06 -5.65 7.25
CA ASN A 84 7.12 -6.60 6.97
C ASN A 84 6.88 -7.26 5.61
N LYS A 85 7.63 -6.85 4.59
CA LYS A 85 7.47 -7.27 3.19
C LYS A 85 7.74 -8.76 2.92
N ILE A 86 8.27 -9.48 3.90
CA ILE A 86 8.52 -10.92 3.82
C ILE A 86 7.54 -11.74 4.67
N ASP A 87 6.67 -11.11 5.46
CA ASP A 87 5.60 -11.80 6.18
C ASP A 87 4.35 -11.90 5.30
N ASN A 88 4.35 -12.90 4.43
CA ASN A 88 3.33 -13.12 3.41
C ASN A 88 2.17 -14.02 3.89
N ARG A 89 1.97 -14.20 5.19
CA ARG A 89 0.79 -14.88 5.71
C ARG A 89 -0.47 -14.13 5.31
N ILE A 90 -1.52 -14.85 4.95
CA ILE A 90 -2.75 -14.22 4.42
C ILE A 90 -3.38 -13.24 5.42
N GLU A 91 -3.29 -13.52 6.72
CA GLU A 91 -3.80 -12.67 7.81
C GLU A 91 -3.08 -11.32 7.89
N ASN A 92 -1.85 -11.25 7.38
CA ASN A 92 -1.05 -10.02 7.31
C ASN A 92 -1.22 -9.25 5.99
N LEU A 93 -1.98 -9.78 5.04
CA LEU A 93 -2.21 -9.16 3.74
C LEU A 93 -3.60 -8.54 3.68
N ARG A 94 -3.70 -7.37 3.03
CA ARG A 94 -4.99 -6.72 2.75
C ARG A 94 -4.97 -5.98 1.42
N ILE A 95 -6.14 -5.89 0.77
CA ILE A 95 -6.32 -5.02 -0.41
C ILE A 95 -6.60 -3.60 0.07
N VAL A 96 -5.88 -2.65 -0.49
CA VAL A 96 -6.02 -1.21 -0.18
C VAL A 96 -5.85 -0.37 -1.43
N THR A 97 -6.37 0.84 -1.40
CA THR A 97 -6.02 1.86 -2.40
C THR A 97 -4.55 2.26 -2.25
N ARG A 98 -3.93 2.72 -3.32
CA ARG A 98 -2.56 3.23 -3.30
C ARG A 98 -2.34 4.30 -2.22
N ARG A 99 -3.33 5.18 -2.02
CA ARG A 99 -3.30 6.20 -0.96
C ARG A 99 -3.18 5.56 0.43
N ARG A 100 -4.02 4.57 0.74
CA ARG A 100 -4.01 3.87 2.03
C ARG A 100 -2.72 3.07 2.24
N ASN A 101 -2.19 2.45 1.18
CA ASN A 101 -0.90 1.76 1.24
C ASN A 101 0.25 2.72 1.61
N GLN A 102 0.26 3.93 1.02
CA GLN A 102 1.24 4.95 1.38
C GLN A 102 1.14 5.41 2.84
N GLN A 103 -0.05 5.39 3.44
CA GLN A 103 -0.25 5.71 4.86
C GLN A 103 0.30 4.65 5.81
N ASN A 104 0.47 3.41 5.37
CA ASN A 104 1.09 2.33 6.17
C ASN A 104 2.63 2.33 6.12
N ARG A 105 3.27 3.40 5.67
CA ARG A 105 4.74 3.50 5.65
C ARG A 105 5.33 3.49 7.07
N LYS A 106 6.58 3.03 7.18
CA LYS A 106 7.31 2.90 8.45
C LYS A 106 7.26 4.16 9.32
N THR A 107 7.33 5.36 8.71
CA THR A 107 7.25 6.65 9.40
C THR A 107 5.92 6.87 10.12
N HIS A 108 4.80 6.49 9.48
CA HIS A 108 3.47 6.64 10.09
C HIS A 108 3.18 5.57 11.14
N ARG A 109 3.69 4.35 10.94
CA ARG A 109 3.63 3.30 11.98
C ARG A 109 4.47 3.60 13.20
N ALA A 110 5.52 4.41 13.07
CA ALA A 110 6.35 4.90 14.17
C ALA A 110 5.73 6.11 14.92
N GLY A 111 4.42 6.36 14.74
CA GLY A 111 3.69 7.42 15.45
C GLY A 111 3.70 8.79 14.77
N ARG A 112 4.37 8.96 13.62
CA ARG A 112 4.27 10.22 12.86
C ARG A 112 2.90 10.36 12.23
N LEU A 113 2.27 11.50 12.45
CA LEU A 113 0.96 11.80 11.93
C LEU A 113 1.02 12.11 10.41
N THR A 114 0.02 11.64 9.66
CA THR A 114 -0.03 11.81 8.20
C THR A 114 -0.37 13.25 7.84
N GLY A 115 0.24 13.77 6.77
CA GLY A 115 -0.08 15.11 6.24
C GLY A 115 0.62 16.24 6.99
N THR A 116 1.48 15.91 7.97
CA THR A 116 2.20 16.89 8.80
C THR A 116 3.68 16.94 8.44
N CYS A 117 4.28 18.11 8.61
CA CYS A 117 5.70 18.34 8.49
C CYS A 117 6.14 19.44 9.46
N TYR A 118 7.17 19.17 10.27
CA TYR A 118 7.72 20.19 11.16
C TYR A 118 8.60 21.16 10.39
N ASP A 119 8.31 22.45 10.47
CA ASP A 119 9.13 23.54 9.96
C ASP A 119 10.12 24.00 11.01
N LYS A 120 11.38 23.67 10.83
CA LYS A 120 12.45 24.01 11.75
C LYS A 120 12.74 25.53 11.81
N THR A 121 12.44 26.26 10.73
CA THR A 121 12.69 27.71 10.65
C THR A 121 11.64 28.50 11.40
N GLN A 122 10.38 28.09 11.25
CA GLN A 122 9.26 28.79 11.88
C GLN A 122 8.83 28.15 13.21
N HIS A 123 9.47 27.05 13.61
CA HIS A 123 9.16 26.29 14.83
C HIS A 123 7.67 25.91 14.94
N ASN A 124 7.04 25.51 13.82
CA ASN A 124 5.64 25.13 13.76
C ASN A 124 5.43 23.86 12.93
N TRP A 125 4.20 23.33 12.95
CA TRP A 125 3.79 22.18 12.18
C TRP A 125 2.96 22.61 10.97
N LYS A 126 3.45 22.29 9.77
CA LYS A 126 2.72 22.50 8.53
C LYS A 126 1.81 21.33 8.25
N SER A 127 0.56 21.60 7.88
CA SER A 127 -0.35 20.62 7.31
C SER A 127 -0.41 20.78 5.80
N GLN A 128 -0.38 19.66 5.08
CA GLN A 128 -0.43 19.67 3.62
C GLN A 128 -1.08 18.40 3.06
N ILE A 129 -1.75 18.55 1.92
CA ILE A 129 -2.32 17.44 1.16
C ILE A 129 -1.87 17.50 -0.30
N ARG A 130 -1.75 16.35 -0.94
CA ARG A 130 -1.42 16.28 -2.37
C ARG A 130 -2.63 15.82 -3.18
N ILE A 131 -3.06 16.67 -4.12
CA ILE A 131 -4.19 16.43 -5.03
C ILE A 131 -3.67 16.58 -6.47
N ASN A 132 -3.95 15.60 -7.32
CA ASN A 132 -3.58 15.66 -8.74
C ASN A 132 -2.13 16.12 -8.99
N LYS A 133 -1.19 15.57 -8.22
CA LYS A 133 0.25 15.93 -8.23
C LYS A 133 0.59 17.30 -7.64
N THR A 134 -0.37 18.14 -7.28
CA THR A 134 -0.17 19.46 -6.67
C THR A 134 -0.20 19.36 -5.15
N HIS A 135 0.72 20.03 -4.46
CA HIS A 135 0.72 20.15 -3.01
C HIS A 135 -0.11 21.37 -2.60
N ILE A 136 -1.11 21.14 -1.75
CA ILE A 136 -1.94 22.19 -1.16
C ILE A 136 -1.57 22.28 0.32
N GLY A 137 -1.09 23.46 0.76
CA GLY A 137 -0.86 23.75 2.17
C GLY A 137 -2.21 24.03 2.85
N LEU A 138 -2.43 23.43 4.01
CA LEU A 138 -3.68 23.55 4.77
C LEU A 138 -3.54 24.50 5.99
N GLY A 139 -2.32 24.98 6.25
CA GLY A 139 -2.03 25.90 7.34
C GLY A 139 -0.82 25.46 8.16
N CYS A 140 -0.46 26.33 9.13
CA CYS A 140 0.60 26.12 10.12
C CYS A 140 -0.05 26.08 11.52
N TYR A 141 0.41 25.16 12.35
CA TYR A 141 -0.19 24.83 13.64
C TYR A 141 0.90 24.73 14.71
N LYS A 142 0.52 24.88 15.97
CA LYS A 142 1.46 24.78 17.11
C LYS A 142 1.86 23.34 17.39
N THR A 143 0.95 22.40 17.17
CA THR A 143 1.15 20.98 17.46
C THR A 143 0.99 20.10 16.21
N GLU A 144 1.63 18.92 16.25
CA GLU A 144 1.46 17.92 15.19
C GLU A 144 0.03 17.40 15.09
N GLN A 145 -0.67 17.31 16.23
CA GLN A 145 -2.06 16.88 16.33
C GLN A 145 -3.00 17.82 15.59
N GLU A 146 -2.91 19.13 15.84
CA GLU A 146 -3.71 20.15 15.14
C GLU A 146 -3.46 20.10 13.62
N ALA A 147 -2.21 20.02 13.20
CA ALA A 147 -1.85 19.88 11.78
C ALA A 147 -2.45 18.60 11.17
N HIS A 148 -2.49 17.52 11.91
CA HIS A 148 -3.09 16.26 11.49
C HIS A 148 -4.61 16.31 11.43
N GLU A 149 -5.28 16.98 12.36
CA GLU A 149 -6.73 17.19 12.30
C GLU A 149 -7.12 17.97 11.04
N ALA A 150 -6.42 19.04 10.71
CA ALA A 150 -6.60 19.78 9.46
C ALA A 150 -6.46 18.86 8.22
N TYR A 151 -5.47 17.97 8.23
CA TYR A 151 -5.30 16.97 7.19
C TYR A 151 -6.47 15.98 7.12
N LYS A 152 -6.99 15.50 8.26
CA LYS A 152 -8.15 14.59 8.29
C LYS A 152 -9.41 15.24 7.73
N ILE A 153 -9.67 16.50 8.13
CA ILE A 153 -10.79 17.30 7.60
C ILE A 153 -10.62 17.44 6.09
N ALA A 154 -9.44 17.83 5.61
CA ALA A 154 -9.16 17.94 4.19
C ALA A 154 -9.41 16.62 3.44
N CYS A 155 -9.02 15.48 4.01
CA CYS A 155 -9.29 14.17 3.41
C CYS A 155 -10.78 13.84 3.29
N LYS A 156 -11.62 14.32 4.21
CA LYS A 156 -13.06 14.07 4.23
C LYS A 156 -13.78 14.87 3.15
N TYR A 157 -13.39 16.12 2.94
CA TYR A 157 -14.09 17.06 2.07
C TYR A 157 -13.40 17.34 0.73
N ILE A 158 -12.32 16.64 0.42
CA ILE A 158 -11.51 16.89 -0.79
C ILE A 158 -12.28 16.77 -2.11
N ALA A 159 -13.34 15.95 -2.13
CA ALA A 159 -14.17 15.75 -3.31
C ALA A 159 -15.11 16.94 -3.60
N ASP A 160 -15.37 17.79 -2.60
CA ASP A 160 -16.36 18.86 -2.69
C ASP A 160 -15.75 20.19 -3.18
N TYR A 161 -14.42 20.24 -3.33
CA TYR A 161 -13.71 21.48 -3.69
C TYR A 161 -12.92 21.36 -4.98
N VAL A 162 -13.12 22.33 -5.87
CA VAL A 162 -12.52 22.36 -7.20
C VAL A 162 -11.18 23.12 -7.18
N ASP A 163 -11.06 24.16 -6.35
CA ASP A 163 -9.85 24.99 -6.26
C ASP A 163 -9.19 24.94 -4.88
N SER A 164 -7.88 25.29 -4.86
CA SER A 164 -7.05 25.17 -3.67
C SER A 164 -7.28 26.26 -2.62
N ASP A 165 -7.74 27.44 -3.02
CA ASP A 165 -7.83 28.58 -2.10
C ASP A 165 -9.15 28.53 -1.31
N SER A 166 -10.27 28.27 -1.98
CA SER A 166 -11.56 27.96 -1.32
C SER A 166 -11.44 26.79 -0.37
N PHE A 167 -10.66 25.77 -0.74
CA PHE A 167 -10.42 24.61 0.12
C PHE A 167 -9.63 24.95 1.38
N ARG A 168 -8.60 25.80 1.28
CA ARG A 168 -7.83 26.27 2.44
C ARG A 168 -8.68 27.09 3.40
N GLU A 169 -9.49 28.01 2.90
CA GLU A 169 -10.40 28.82 3.72
C GLU A 169 -11.41 27.94 4.46
N PHE A 170 -12.00 26.97 3.75
CA PHE A 170 -12.88 26.00 4.38
C PHE A 170 -12.22 25.26 5.54
N ILE A 171 -11.00 24.70 5.32
CA ILE A 171 -10.29 23.97 6.37
C ILE A 171 -9.99 24.86 7.57
N LYS A 172 -9.59 26.12 7.37
CA LYS A 172 -9.42 27.09 8.44
C LYS A 172 -10.69 27.26 9.30
N LYS A 173 -11.82 27.46 8.63
CA LYS A 173 -13.12 27.65 9.30
C LYS A 173 -13.58 26.40 10.07
N GLU A 174 -13.30 25.21 9.55
CA GLU A 174 -13.63 23.95 10.25
C GLU A 174 -12.72 23.70 11.48
N MET A 175 -11.49 24.20 11.46
CA MET A 175 -10.55 24.07 12.59
C MET A 175 -10.85 25.06 13.73
N GLU A 176 -11.64 26.12 13.47
CA GLU A 176 -12.05 27.14 14.46
C GLU A 176 -13.34 26.76 15.21
N LYS A 177 -14.04 25.70 14.79
CA LYS A 177 -15.23 25.13 15.44
C LYS A 177 -14.88 24.23 16.62
#